data_6c0cec10c403121667601b5b04003c9e
#
_entry.id   6c0cec10c403121667601b5b04003c9e
#
_cell.length_a   1.000
_cell.length_b   1.000
_cell.length_c   1.000
_cell.angle_alpha   90.00
_cell.angle_beta   90.00
_cell.angle_gamma   90.00
#
_symmetry.space_group_name_H-M   'P 1'
#
loop_
_entity.id
_entity.type
_entity.pdbx_description
1 polymer ?
#
loop_
_entity_poly.entity_id
_entity_poly.type
_entity_poly.pdbx_seq_one_letter_code
_entity_poly.pdbx_strand_id
1 'polypeptide(L)'
;MFFIHGGAFLMGSGKIYDGGVLSSVGNVIVVTINYRLGLLGFLDIDNEKSSGNFGLFDQRLALQWVNENIGAFGGDKDRVTIFGESAGSVSVSLQMMFPQNEELFRSGISESGAIMLPGLYQENNIEVAKYYAEIMNCNVEDMDEVFSCLHSATPEIINKAVSDAVSSGSMTTIVKLRIVPTIDGEFIKTNPADLFRKAVAEDCEEINFFRTRKLMNGVNGKEGAMLLLTLGPDNLDELEITREQMNTQQIPGALALVYGQRTVPEVVKQLLIAEYTDWENPDDPKTIREELMRLFGDINFNVPAIEMSRIHSNASDVDSYLYNFVPVLDKHIFPAPNWINMSNHGDELGPVFGYNIDFEALLNISDYTPPEWELKLSERMMAYWTNFAKTGDPNKPVSDAVSSVVWPKYDVTSQSYIKIDREDSVGQYLFARETDFWKNSLSAVFDAMEHVQTITSQYGSKDEQTCEKDGTCG
;
A
#
# COMPACT_ATOMS: atom_id res chain seq x y z
N MET A 1 -9.75 -11.70 15.50
CA MET A 1 -9.25 -10.68 14.55
C MET A 1 -7.76 -10.53 14.80
N PHE A 2 -6.95 -10.65 13.75
CA PHE A 2 -5.49 -10.64 13.83
C PHE A 2 -4.97 -9.41 13.07
N PHE A 3 -4.41 -8.45 13.80
CA PHE A 3 -3.99 -7.16 13.26
C PHE A 3 -2.51 -7.15 12.89
N ILE A 4 -2.22 -6.70 11.67
CA ILE A 4 -0.88 -6.46 11.14
C ILE A 4 -0.71 -4.95 10.97
N HIS A 5 0.18 -4.35 11.76
CA HIS A 5 0.39 -2.90 11.73
C HIS A 5 1.07 -2.42 10.46
N GLY A 6 0.82 -1.17 10.07
CA GLY A 6 1.49 -0.46 8.99
C GLY A 6 2.85 0.12 9.39
N GLY A 7 3.27 1.13 8.63
CA GLY A 7 4.54 1.86 8.83
C GLY A 7 5.57 1.57 7.75
N ALA A 8 5.14 1.41 6.50
CA ALA A 8 5.99 1.29 5.31
C ALA A 8 7.04 0.16 5.37
N PHE A 9 6.80 -0.89 6.17
CA PHE A 9 7.75 -1.96 6.48
C PHE A 9 9.02 -1.51 7.22
N LEU A 10 9.10 -0.25 7.64
CA LEU A 10 10.26 0.37 8.30
C LEU A 10 10.04 0.64 9.77
N MET A 11 8.82 0.93 10.18
CA MET A 11 8.45 1.33 11.53
C MET A 11 7.11 0.72 11.94
N GLY A 12 6.70 0.96 13.18
CA GLY A 12 5.42 0.48 13.71
C GLY A 12 5.58 -0.55 14.83
N SER A 13 4.49 -0.79 15.51
CA SER A 13 4.42 -1.79 16.61
C SER A 13 2.97 -2.15 16.89
N GLY A 14 2.68 -3.43 17.11
CA GLY A 14 1.37 -3.88 17.57
C GLY A 14 0.96 -3.32 18.93
N LYS A 15 1.91 -2.86 19.75
CA LYS A 15 1.66 -2.23 21.06
C LYS A 15 0.85 -0.94 20.96
N ILE A 16 0.95 -0.23 19.83
CA ILE A 16 0.26 1.06 19.59
C ILE A 16 -1.27 0.86 19.56
N TYR A 17 -1.73 -0.31 19.12
CA TYR A 17 -3.12 -0.60 18.81
C TYR A 17 -3.74 -1.50 19.89
N ASP A 18 -4.36 -0.90 20.91
CA ASP A 18 -5.06 -1.66 21.95
C ASP A 18 -6.45 -2.09 21.48
N GLY A 19 -6.62 -3.38 21.24
CA GLY A 19 -7.88 -3.97 20.80
C GLY A 19 -8.95 -4.12 21.90
N GLY A 20 -8.76 -3.58 23.10
CA GLY A 20 -9.64 -3.76 24.24
C GLY A 20 -11.07 -3.27 24.00
N VAL A 21 -11.23 -2.08 23.42
CA VAL A 21 -12.56 -1.53 23.08
C VAL A 21 -13.19 -2.34 21.95
N LEU A 22 -12.47 -2.57 20.85
CA LEU A 22 -12.95 -3.36 19.71
C LEU A 22 -13.37 -4.77 20.13
N SER A 23 -12.60 -5.43 20.99
CA SER A 23 -12.91 -6.78 21.47
C SER A 23 -14.16 -6.80 22.37
N SER A 24 -14.28 -5.82 23.27
CA SER A 24 -15.39 -5.69 24.21
C SER A 24 -16.71 -5.41 23.49
N VAL A 25 -16.73 -4.39 22.63
CA VAL A 25 -17.93 -3.98 21.88
C VAL A 25 -18.28 -5.03 20.83
N GLY A 26 -17.30 -5.52 20.11
CA GLY A 26 -17.48 -6.46 19.01
C GLY A 26 -17.64 -7.91 19.43
N ASN A 27 -17.40 -8.30 20.69
CA ASN A 27 -17.36 -9.69 21.13
C ASN A 27 -16.45 -10.55 20.23
N VAL A 28 -15.22 -10.12 20.07
CA VAL A 28 -14.15 -10.78 19.32
C VAL A 28 -12.86 -10.80 20.15
N ILE A 29 -11.93 -11.68 19.83
CA ILE A 29 -10.57 -11.60 20.32
C ILE A 29 -9.76 -10.78 19.31
N VAL A 30 -9.02 -9.79 19.78
CA VAL A 30 -8.07 -9.03 18.97
C VAL A 30 -6.64 -9.44 19.34
N VAL A 31 -5.88 -9.82 18.35
CA VAL A 31 -4.45 -10.15 18.49
C VAL A 31 -3.65 -9.16 17.64
N THR A 32 -2.78 -8.39 18.29
CA THR A 32 -1.81 -7.52 17.61
C THR A 32 -0.43 -8.14 17.67
N ILE A 33 0.36 -7.97 16.63
CA ILE A 33 1.67 -8.61 16.51
C ILE A 33 2.77 -7.59 16.25
N ASN A 34 4.02 -8.01 16.50
CA ASN A 34 5.21 -7.40 15.93
C ASN A 34 5.82 -8.36 14.91
N TYR A 35 6.47 -7.82 13.90
CA TYR A 35 7.24 -8.55 12.90
C TYR A 35 8.52 -7.79 12.58
N ARG A 36 9.53 -8.46 12.07
CA ARG A 36 10.80 -7.81 11.71
C ARG A 36 10.57 -6.77 10.61
N LEU A 37 11.17 -5.60 10.80
CA LEU A 37 11.04 -4.41 9.96
C LEU A 37 12.40 -4.02 9.36
N GLY A 38 12.36 -3.15 8.36
CA GLY A 38 13.54 -2.60 7.73
C GLY A 38 14.50 -3.67 7.22
N LEU A 39 15.79 -3.41 7.33
CA LEU A 39 16.84 -4.34 6.88
C LEU A 39 16.72 -5.73 7.53
N LEU A 40 16.29 -5.79 8.79
CA LEU A 40 16.13 -7.07 9.51
C LEU A 40 14.98 -7.93 8.97
N GLY A 41 13.95 -7.29 8.40
CA GLY A 41 12.75 -7.96 7.93
C GLY A 41 12.71 -8.22 6.43
N PHE A 42 13.36 -7.36 5.64
CA PHE A 42 13.12 -7.33 4.20
C PHE A 42 14.37 -7.18 3.33
N LEU A 43 15.58 -7.14 3.94
CA LEU A 43 16.79 -7.10 3.13
C LEU A 43 17.02 -8.45 2.46
N ASP A 44 17.13 -8.41 1.15
CA ASP A 44 17.59 -9.50 0.31
C ASP A 44 18.96 -9.13 -0.28
N ILE A 45 19.90 -10.04 -0.26
CA ILE A 45 21.22 -9.89 -0.87
C ILE A 45 21.46 -10.89 -2.01
N ASP A 46 20.38 -11.46 -2.53
CA ASP A 46 20.38 -12.39 -3.65
C ASP A 46 21.29 -13.62 -3.41
N ASN A 47 21.22 -14.17 -2.20
CA ASN A 47 21.92 -15.40 -1.86
C ASN A 47 21.16 -16.24 -0.82
N GLU A 48 21.61 -17.50 -0.63
CA GLU A 48 21.01 -18.46 0.31
C GLU A 48 21.03 -17.99 1.79
N LYS A 49 21.81 -16.97 2.14
CA LYS A 49 21.95 -16.47 3.52
C LYS A 49 20.90 -15.42 3.87
N SER A 50 20.38 -14.70 2.87
CA SER A 50 19.34 -13.67 3.06
C SER A 50 18.48 -13.56 1.80
N SER A 51 17.35 -14.26 1.82
CA SER A 51 16.35 -14.27 0.75
C SER A 51 15.26 -13.17 0.91
N GLY A 52 15.35 -12.36 1.96
CA GLY A 52 14.34 -11.34 2.24
C GLY A 52 13.04 -11.89 2.84
N ASN A 53 12.02 -11.01 2.91
CA ASN A 53 10.65 -11.32 3.37
C ASN A 53 10.52 -11.96 4.77
N PHE A 54 11.55 -11.91 5.59
CA PHE A 54 11.52 -12.49 6.95
C PHE A 54 10.37 -11.91 7.79
N GLY A 55 10.01 -10.63 7.60
CA GLY A 55 8.87 -10.01 8.25
C GLY A 55 7.53 -10.66 7.86
N LEU A 56 7.37 -11.09 6.61
CA LEU A 56 6.17 -11.82 6.16
C LEU A 56 6.11 -13.23 6.78
N PHE A 57 7.24 -13.91 6.90
CA PHE A 57 7.31 -15.19 7.60
C PHE A 57 7.06 -15.07 9.09
N ASP A 58 7.50 -13.97 9.75
CA ASP A 58 7.17 -13.67 11.16
C ASP A 58 5.64 -13.52 11.35
N GLN A 59 4.97 -12.80 10.44
CA GLN A 59 3.51 -12.66 10.45
C GLN A 59 2.82 -14.02 10.30
N ARG A 60 3.31 -14.85 9.37
CA ARG A 60 2.80 -16.21 9.17
C ARG A 60 3.00 -17.09 10.40
N LEU A 61 4.16 -17.03 11.03
CA LEU A 61 4.45 -17.78 12.26
C LEU A 61 3.50 -17.36 13.40
N ALA A 62 3.21 -16.07 13.51
CA ALA A 62 2.24 -15.57 14.47
C ALA A 62 0.82 -16.06 14.17
N LEU A 63 0.43 -16.16 12.89
CA LEU A 63 -0.85 -16.77 12.49
C LEU A 63 -0.90 -18.26 12.84
N GLN A 64 0.17 -19.00 12.65
CA GLN A 64 0.27 -20.40 13.08
C GLN A 64 0.09 -20.52 14.60
N TRP A 65 0.75 -19.66 15.35
CA TRP A 65 0.58 -19.62 16.80
C TRP A 65 -0.87 -19.36 17.20
N VAL A 66 -1.56 -18.43 16.53
CA VAL A 66 -3.00 -18.18 16.78
C VAL A 66 -3.82 -19.42 16.47
N ASN A 67 -3.59 -20.08 15.34
CA ASN A 67 -4.31 -21.30 14.97
C ASN A 67 -4.16 -22.41 16.02
N GLU A 68 -2.96 -22.58 16.56
CA GLU A 68 -2.63 -23.60 17.56
C GLU A 68 -3.17 -23.26 18.97
N ASN A 69 -3.23 -21.98 19.34
CA ASN A 69 -3.40 -21.59 20.74
C ASN A 69 -4.69 -20.82 21.04
N ILE A 70 -5.35 -20.21 20.05
CA ILE A 70 -6.47 -19.29 20.31
C ILE A 70 -7.67 -19.95 21.01
N GLY A 71 -7.81 -21.26 20.87
CA GLY A 71 -8.82 -22.03 21.60
C GLY A 71 -8.67 -21.94 23.11
N ALA A 72 -7.46 -21.84 23.64
CA ALA A 72 -7.19 -21.65 25.07
C ALA A 72 -7.66 -20.28 25.61
N PHE A 73 -7.84 -19.31 24.71
CA PHE A 73 -8.37 -17.98 25.00
C PHE A 73 -9.89 -17.88 24.73
N GLY A 74 -10.56 -18.98 24.40
CA GLY A 74 -11.98 -19.01 24.04
C GLY A 74 -12.27 -18.60 22.59
N GLY A 75 -11.24 -18.52 21.75
CA GLY A 75 -11.36 -18.21 20.34
C GLY A 75 -11.64 -19.43 19.46
N ASP A 76 -11.95 -19.17 18.21
CA ASP A 76 -12.23 -20.17 17.19
C ASP A 76 -11.21 -20.02 16.04
N LYS A 77 -10.32 -21.01 15.91
CA LYS A 77 -9.25 -21.01 14.89
C LYS A 77 -9.81 -21.02 13.46
N ASP A 78 -11.01 -21.54 13.25
CA ASP A 78 -11.65 -21.63 11.94
C ASP A 78 -12.36 -20.31 11.54
N ARG A 79 -12.34 -19.31 12.42
CA ARG A 79 -12.92 -17.97 12.20
C ARG A 79 -11.93 -16.83 12.34
N VAL A 80 -10.67 -17.07 12.06
CA VAL A 80 -9.64 -16.01 12.06
C VAL A 80 -9.86 -15.08 10.87
N THR A 81 -9.89 -13.78 11.13
CA THR A 81 -9.85 -12.70 10.12
C THR A 81 -8.58 -11.90 10.33
N ILE A 82 -7.75 -11.81 9.31
CA ILE A 82 -6.57 -10.95 9.30
C ILE A 82 -6.98 -9.55 8.84
N PHE A 83 -6.43 -8.51 9.47
CA PHE A 83 -6.69 -7.14 9.06
C PHE A 83 -5.46 -6.27 9.30
N GLY A 84 -5.35 -5.18 8.54
CA GLY A 84 -4.20 -4.30 8.64
C GLY A 84 -4.33 -3.09 7.74
N GLU A 85 -3.58 -2.05 8.09
CA GLU A 85 -3.58 -0.76 7.42
C GLU A 85 -2.23 -0.51 6.75
N SER A 86 -2.22 0.21 5.60
CA SER A 86 -1.00 0.60 4.89
C SER A 86 -0.12 -0.61 4.53
N ALA A 87 1.14 -0.65 4.95
CA ALA A 87 2.02 -1.83 4.80
C ALA A 87 1.44 -3.09 5.45
N GLY A 88 0.63 -2.95 6.52
CA GLY A 88 -0.14 -4.04 7.12
C GLY A 88 -1.23 -4.54 6.19
N SER A 89 -1.91 -3.67 5.47
CA SER A 89 -2.89 -4.02 4.43
C SER A 89 -2.25 -4.76 3.26
N VAL A 90 -1.09 -4.28 2.81
CA VAL A 90 -0.26 -5.00 1.81
C VAL A 90 0.09 -6.39 2.33
N SER A 91 0.51 -6.49 3.60
CA SER A 91 0.81 -7.78 4.23
C SER A 91 -0.41 -8.70 4.28
N VAL A 92 -1.60 -8.19 4.63
CA VAL A 92 -2.86 -8.96 4.57
C VAL A 92 -3.06 -9.55 3.18
N SER A 93 -2.92 -8.73 2.14
CA SER A 93 -3.09 -9.16 0.76
C SER A 93 -2.04 -10.20 0.34
N LEU A 94 -0.77 -10.05 0.77
CA LEU A 94 0.31 -11.02 0.52
C LEU A 94 0.06 -12.34 1.25
N GLN A 95 -0.40 -12.31 2.51
CA GLN A 95 -0.79 -13.52 3.23
C GLN A 95 -1.97 -14.23 2.54
N MET A 96 -2.92 -13.48 1.98
CA MET A 96 -4.04 -14.03 1.20
C MET A 96 -3.61 -14.61 -0.15
N MET A 97 -2.43 -14.27 -0.67
CA MET A 97 -1.86 -14.84 -1.89
C MET A 97 -0.90 -16.00 -1.63
N PHE A 98 -0.69 -16.41 -0.39
CA PHE A 98 0.21 -17.49 -0.03
C PHE A 98 -0.59 -18.78 0.28
N PRO A 99 -0.71 -19.75 -0.65
CA PRO A 99 -1.59 -20.91 -0.50
C PRO A 99 -1.30 -21.77 0.74
N GLN A 100 -0.06 -21.77 1.23
CA GLN A 100 0.32 -22.49 2.43
C GLN A 100 -0.33 -21.93 3.71
N ASN A 101 -1.10 -20.86 3.60
CA ASN A 101 -1.91 -20.28 4.68
C ASN A 101 -3.36 -20.77 4.68
N GLU A 102 -3.72 -21.79 3.89
CA GLU A 102 -5.09 -22.23 3.66
C GLU A 102 -5.90 -22.42 4.94
N GLU A 103 -5.30 -23.00 5.97
CA GLU A 103 -5.96 -23.30 7.24
C GLU A 103 -5.80 -22.20 8.31
N LEU A 104 -5.06 -21.11 8.04
CA LEU A 104 -4.69 -20.15 9.05
C LEU A 104 -5.71 -19.01 9.24
N PHE A 105 -6.48 -18.68 8.22
CA PHE A 105 -7.51 -17.65 8.29
C PHE A 105 -8.57 -17.84 7.20
N ARG A 106 -9.73 -17.20 7.41
CA ARG A 106 -10.89 -17.31 6.53
C ARG A 106 -11.14 -16.07 5.67
N SER A 107 -10.76 -14.89 6.14
CA SER A 107 -11.07 -13.61 5.53
C SER A 107 -10.00 -12.57 5.82
N GLY A 108 -9.92 -11.54 4.97
CA GLY A 108 -9.02 -10.40 5.14
C GLY A 108 -9.75 -9.06 5.05
N ILE A 109 -9.27 -8.09 5.83
CA ILE A 109 -9.66 -6.68 5.72
C ILE A 109 -8.39 -5.90 5.35
N SER A 110 -8.39 -5.30 4.17
CA SER A 110 -7.29 -4.49 3.63
C SER A 110 -7.65 -3.01 3.71
N GLU A 111 -6.94 -2.27 4.56
CA GLU A 111 -7.21 -0.86 4.86
C GLU A 111 -6.08 -0.01 4.25
N SER A 112 -6.37 0.74 3.19
CA SER A 112 -5.43 1.70 2.57
C SER A 112 -4.09 1.08 2.14
N GLY A 113 -4.14 -0.09 1.45
CA GLY A 113 -2.96 -0.76 0.91
C GLY A 113 -3.33 -1.97 0.07
N ALA A 114 -2.59 -2.22 -0.99
CA ALA A 114 -2.83 -3.33 -1.90
C ALA A 114 -1.54 -3.88 -2.49
N ILE A 115 -1.53 -5.16 -2.80
CA ILE A 115 -0.39 -5.85 -3.45
C ILE A 115 -0.06 -5.31 -4.84
N MET A 116 -0.94 -4.51 -5.44
CA MET A 116 -0.76 -3.86 -6.74
C MET A 116 0.00 -2.53 -6.66
N LEU A 117 0.44 -2.12 -5.49
CA LEU A 117 1.15 -0.86 -5.26
C LEU A 117 2.44 -0.82 -6.09
N PRO A 118 2.61 0.18 -6.97
CA PRO A 118 3.80 0.28 -7.81
C PRO A 118 5.09 0.41 -6.98
N GLY A 119 6.13 -0.27 -7.46
CA GLY A 119 7.42 -0.30 -6.78
C GLY A 119 7.37 -0.93 -5.37
N LEU A 120 6.34 -1.70 -5.04
CA LEU A 120 6.24 -2.43 -3.77
C LEU A 120 7.34 -3.51 -3.66
N TYR A 121 7.80 -4.05 -4.78
CA TYR A 121 8.75 -5.16 -4.78
C TYR A 121 10.15 -4.66 -5.11
N GLN A 122 11.12 -5.08 -4.31
CA GLN A 122 12.52 -4.74 -4.51
C GLN A 122 13.09 -5.52 -5.70
N GLU A 123 13.72 -4.80 -6.64
CA GLU A 123 14.36 -5.39 -7.83
C GLU A 123 15.90 -5.29 -7.78
N ASN A 124 16.44 -4.41 -6.95
CA ASN A 124 17.88 -4.09 -6.87
C ASN A 124 18.45 -4.36 -5.48
N ASN A 125 18.26 -5.57 -5.00
CA ASN A 125 18.62 -5.96 -3.63
C ASN A 125 20.09 -5.74 -3.30
N ILE A 126 20.99 -6.06 -4.24
CA ILE A 126 22.45 -5.85 -4.08
C ILE A 126 22.79 -4.36 -3.93
N GLU A 127 22.20 -3.50 -4.73
CA GLU A 127 22.41 -2.03 -4.64
C GLU A 127 21.92 -1.47 -3.31
N VAL A 128 20.75 -1.94 -2.86
CA VAL A 128 20.20 -1.58 -1.54
C VAL A 128 21.12 -2.04 -0.42
N ALA A 129 21.57 -3.29 -0.45
CA ALA A 129 22.49 -3.82 0.56
C ALA A 129 23.80 -3.03 0.63
N LYS A 130 24.42 -2.74 -0.52
CA LYS A 130 25.64 -1.93 -0.61
C LYS A 130 25.44 -0.51 -0.10
N TYR A 131 24.34 0.14 -0.47
CA TYR A 131 24.02 1.49 0.00
C TYR A 131 23.96 1.60 1.52
N TYR A 132 23.24 0.67 2.16
CA TYR A 132 23.16 0.66 3.63
C TYR A 132 24.48 0.24 4.28
N ALA A 133 25.23 -0.65 3.67
CA ALA A 133 26.56 -1.02 4.12
C ALA A 133 27.53 0.18 4.07
N GLU A 134 27.49 0.99 2.99
CA GLU A 134 28.27 2.24 2.88
C GLU A 134 27.94 3.23 3.99
N ILE A 135 26.65 3.46 4.29
CA ILE A 135 26.22 4.33 5.40
C ILE A 135 26.79 3.83 6.74
N MET A 136 26.89 2.52 6.91
CA MET A 136 27.45 1.89 8.10
C MET A 136 28.99 1.78 8.08
N ASN A 137 29.66 2.36 7.06
CA ASN A 137 31.09 2.31 6.84
C ASN A 137 31.67 0.89 6.64
N CYS A 138 30.90 0.00 6.04
CA CYS A 138 31.35 -1.33 5.64
C CYS A 138 32.14 -1.28 4.32
N ASN A 139 32.99 -2.30 4.08
CA ASN A 139 33.54 -2.51 2.75
C ASN A 139 32.46 -3.07 1.81
N VAL A 140 32.31 -2.51 0.62
CA VAL A 140 31.24 -2.87 -0.34
C VAL A 140 31.79 -3.51 -1.63
N GLU A 141 33.08 -3.79 -1.69
CA GLU A 141 33.71 -4.44 -2.83
C GLU A 141 33.38 -5.94 -2.95
N ASP A 142 33.08 -6.58 -1.79
CA ASP A 142 32.76 -7.99 -1.69
C ASP A 142 31.43 -8.18 -0.95
N MET A 143 30.49 -8.93 -1.53
CA MET A 143 29.17 -9.17 -0.96
C MET A 143 29.20 -10.04 0.30
N ASP A 144 30.19 -10.92 0.49
CA ASP A 144 30.36 -11.65 1.74
C ASP A 144 30.81 -10.73 2.89
N GLU A 145 31.64 -9.72 2.59
CA GLU A 145 32.02 -8.67 3.55
C GLU A 145 30.80 -7.75 3.85
N VAL A 146 30.03 -7.36 2.85
CA VAL A 146 28.76 -6.61 3.04
C VAL A 146 27.84 -7.40 3.97
N PHE A 147 27.57 -8.67 3.66
CA PHE A 147 26.72 -9.52 4.50
C PHE A 147 27.24 -9.61 5.95
N SER A 148 28.53 -9.90 6.10
CA SER A 148 29.13 -10.06 7.43
C SER A 148 29.06 -8.80 8.26
N CYS A 149 29.25 -7.63 7.63
CA CYS A 149 29.15 -6.33 8.27
C CYS A 149 27.71 -6.03 8.70
N LEU A 150 26.74 -6.15 7.80
CA LEU A 150 25.32 -5.95 8.10
C LEU A 150 24.82 -6.92 9.19
N HIS A 151 25.23 -8.17 9.13
CA HIS A 151 24.84 -9.21 10.09
C HIS A 151 25.43 -8.97 11.49
N SER A 152 26.61 -8.36 11.58
CA SER A 152 27.28 -8.03 12.86
C SER A 152 26.85 -6.70 13.44
N ALA A 153 26.10 -5.87 12.71
CA ALA A 153 25.63 -4.57 13.16
C ALA A 153 24.59 -4.72 14.27
N THR A 154 24.64 -3.83 15.26
CA THR A 154 23.59 -3.78 16.29
C THR A 154 22.30 -3.15 15.76
N PRO A 155 21.14 -3.43 16.36
CA PRO A 155 19.87 -2.80 15.97
C PRO A 155 19.94 -1.27 15.93
N GLU A 156 20.69 -0.65 16.85
CA GLU A 156 20.86 0.80 16.92
C GLU A 156 21.62 1.34 15.70
N ILE A 157 22.66 0.64 15.24
CA ILE A 157 23.44 1.00 14.05
C ILE A 157 22.55 0.87 12.80
N ILE A 158 21.80 -0.21 12.70
CA ILE A 158 20.87 -0.46 11.59
C ILE A 158 19.79 0.63 11.54
N ASN A 159 19.13 0.92 12.67
CA ASN A 159 18.10 1.95 12.75
C ASN A 159 18.65 3.33 12.41
N LYS A 160 19.87 3.65 12.87
CA LYS A 160 20.53 4.91 12.50
C LYS A 160 20.78 4.99 11.01
N ALA A 161 21.28 3.93 10.37
CA ALA A 161 21.53 3.89 8.94
C ALA A 161 20.24 4.11 8.13
N VAL A 162 19.13 3.50 8.53
CA VAL A 162 17.81 3.71 7.92
C VAL A 162 17.35 5.16 8.09
N SER A 163 17.47 5.72 9.29
CA SER A 163 17.11 7.13 9.56
C SER A 163 17.96 8.10 8.75
N ASP A 164 19.27 7.88 8.67
CA ASP A 164 20.19 8.71 7.88
C ASP A 164 19.84 8.64 6.39
N ALA A 165 19.51 7.45 5.87
CA ALA A 165 19.09 7.24 4.48
C ALA A 165 17.80 8.02 4.14
N VAL A 166 16.79 7.94 4.99
CA VAL A 166 15.51 8.66 4.81
C VAL A 166 15.74 10.17 4.84
N SER A 167 16.58 10.66 5.76
CA SER A 167 16.82 12.09 5.96
C SER A 167 17.70 12.73 4.86
N SER A 168 18.57 11.95 4.19
CA SER A 168 19.54 12.44 3.22
C SER A 168 19.13 12.26 1.76
N GLY A 169 18.11 11.44 1.49
CA GLY A 169 17.74 11.03 0.14
C GLY A 169 16.83 12.01 -0.60
N SER A 170 17.08 12.19 -1.90
CA SER A 170 16.06 12.74 -2.79
C SER A 170 14.90 11.73 -2.94
N MET A 171 13.71 12.19 -3.34
CA MET A 171 12.57 11.30 -3.61
C MET A 171 12.95 10.14 -4.55
N THR A 172 13.74 10.39 -5.58
CA THR A 172 14.24 9.36 -6.51
C THR A 172 15.13 8.34 -5.80
N THR A 173 15.98 8.77 -4.87
CA THR A 173 16.85 7.89 -4.08
C THR A 173 16.03 7.05 -3.10
N ILE A 174 15.09 7.67 -2.40
CA ILE A 174 14.18 6.98 -1.47
C ILE A 174 13.38 5.88 -2.20
N VAL A 175 12.87 6.18 -3.40
CA VAL A 175 12.12 5.21 -4.21
C VAL A 175 12.99 4.03 -4.64
N LYS A 176 14.23 4.27 -5.07
CA LYS A 176 15.13 3.21 -5.57
C LYS A 176 15.72 2.33 -4.49
N LEU A 177 15.95 2.89 -3.30
CA LEU A 177 16.70 2.24 -2.22
C LEU A 177 15.82 1.90 -1.02
N ARG A 178 14.50 1.90 -1.19
CA ARG A 178 13.58 1.55 -0.12
C ARG A 178 13.63 0.07 0.21
N ILE A 179 13.42 -0.23 1.47
CA ILE A 179 13.36 -1.58 1.99
C ILE A 179 11.90 -2.01 1.98
N VAL A 180 11.55 -2.91 1.08
CA VAL A 180 10.20 -3.41 0.84
C VAL A 180 10.25 -4.91 0.57
N PRO A 181 9.12 -5.64 0.54
CA PRO A 181 9.10 -7.04 0.14
C PRO A 181 9.82 -7.29 -1.19
N THR A 182 10.43 -8.44 -1.33
CA THR A 182 11.18 -8.86 -2.52
C THR A 182 10.56 -10.09 -3.17
N ILE A 183 10.90 -10.33 -4.43
CA ILE A 183 10.53 -11.56 -5.13
C ILE A 183 11.57 -12.63 -4.77
N ASP A 184 11.32 -13.35 -3.66
CA ASP A 184 12.25 -14.30 -3.04
C ASP A 184 12.13 -15.73 -3.62
N GLY A 185 11.16 -15.97 -4.49
CA GLY A 185 10.89 -17.28 -5.06
C GLY A 185 10.22 -18.28 -4.09
N GLU A 186 10.01 -17.91 -2.82
CA GLU A 186 9.37 -18.73 -1.80
C GLU A 186 8.03 -18.13 -1.36
N PHE A 187 8.03 -16.99 -0.68
CA PHE A 187 6.81 -16.31 -0.27
C PHE A 187 6.18 -15.54 -1.43
N ILE A 188 6.99 -14.83 -2.19
CA ILE A 188 6.59 -14.11 -3.40
C ILE A 188 7.35 -14.70 -4.59
N LYS A 189 6.72 -15.65 -5.29
CA LYS A 189 7.35 -16.37 -6.40
C LYS A 189 7.45 -15.53 -7.67
N THR A 190 6.48 -14.63 -7.87
CA THR A 190 6.38 -13.79 -9.07
C THR A 190 5.77 -12.44 -8.66
N ASN A 191 6.12 -11.38 -9.36
CA ASN A 191 5.51 -10.07 -9.13
C ASN A 191 3.98 -10.18 -9.24
N PRO A 192 3.21 -9.87 -8.17
CA PRO A 192 1.77 -9.98 -8.17
C PRO A 192 1.08 -9.18 -9.29
N ALA A 193 1.62 -8.04 -9.70
CA ALA A 193 1.07 -7.29 -10.83
C ALA A 193 1.16 -8.07 -12.15
N ASP A 194 2.20 -8.90 -12.32
CA ASP A 194 2.32 -9.79 -13.49
C ASP A 194 1.39 -10.98 -13.39
N LEU A 195 1.25 -11.57 -12.18
CA LEU A 195 0.28 -12.65 -11.94
C LEU A 195 -1.13 -12.19 -12.29
N PHE A 196 -1.53 -10.99 -11.88
CA PHE A 196 -2.87 -10.47 -12.15
C PHE A 196 -3.11 -10.16 -13.64
N ARG A 197 -2.09 -9.70 -14.35
CA ARG A 197 -2.19 -9.55 -15.81
C ARG A 197 -2.39 -10.90 -16.52
N LYS A 198 -1.73 -11.95 -16.04
CA LYS A 198 -1.82 -13.32 -16.58
C LYS A 198 -3.09 -14.05 -16.13
N ALA A 199 -3.59 -13.78 -14.94
CA ALA A 199 -4.76 -14.45 -14.33
C ALA A 199 -6.07 -14.31 -15.11
N VAL A 200 -6.11 -13.44 -16.11
CA VAL A 200 -7.22 -13.36 -17.07
C VAL A 200 -7.18 -14.51 -18.08
N ALA A 201 -6.01 -15.12 -18.32
CA ALA A 201 -5.77 -16.13 -19.34
C ALA A 201 -5.23 -17.46 -18.82
N GLU A 202 -4.65 -17.50 -17.61
CA GLU A 202 -3.96 -18.64 -17.05
C GLU A 202 -4.46 -18.97 -15.64
N ASP A 203 -4.48 -20.28 -15.31
CA ASP A 203 -4.78 -20.76 -13.97
C ASP A 203 -3.55 -20.53 -13.05
N CYS A 204 -3.75 -19.85 -11.92
CA CYS A 204 -2.70 -19.47 -10.99
C CYS A 204 -3.11 -19.81 -9.55
N GLU A 205 -2.33 -20.64 -8.87
CA GLU A 205 -2.62 -21.14 -7.54
C GLU A 205 -2.80 -19.99 -6.53
N GLU A 206 -1.93 -19.00 -6.56
CA GLU A 206 -1.94 -17.84 -5.67
C GLU A 206 -3.21 -17.00 -5.85
N ILE A 207 -3.62 -16.76 -7.09
CA ILE A 207 -4.85 -16.00 -7.41
C ILE A 207 -6.10 -16.81 -7.04
N ASN A 208 -6.09 -18.11 -7.30
CA ASN A 208 -7.21 -18.97 -6.92
C ASN A 208 -7.37 -19.00 -5.41
N PHE A 209 -6.28 -19.13 -4.66
CA PHE A 209 -6.30 -19.06 -3.20
C PHE A 209 -6.82 -17.71 -2.71
N PHE A 210 -6.32 -16.59 -3.25
CA PHE A 210 -6.80 -15.23 -2.95
C PHE A 210 -8.32 -15.11 -3.11
N ARG A 211 -8.86 -15.65 -4.19
CA ARG A 211 -10.29 -15.64 -4.50
C ARG A 211 -11.16 -16.56 -3.64
N THR A 212 -10.57 -17.46 -2.85
CA THR A 212 -11.33 -18.30 -1.91
C THR A 212 -11.57 -17.63 -0.56
N ARG A 213 -10.92 -16.52 -0.28
CA ARG A 213 -11.01 -15.77 0.98
C ARG A 213 -11.94 -14.58 0.83
N LYS A 214 -12.83 -14.33 1.79
CA LYS A 214 -13.66 -13.13 1.77
C LYS A 214 -12.79 -11.90 1.96
N LEU A 215 -13.07 -10.83 1.23
CA LEU A 215 -12.31 -9.59 1.26
C LEU A 215 -13.21 -8.40 1.58
N MET A 216 -12.81 -7.62 2.58
CA MET A 216 -13.21 -6.23 2.75
C MET A 216 -11.99 -5.37 2.42
N ASN A 217 -12.15 -4.40 1.52
CA ASN A 217 -11.08 -3.53 1.07
C ASN A 217 -11.56 -2.09 1.04
N GLY A 218 -10.65 -1.13 1.26
CA GLY A 218 -11.04 0.27 1.17
C GLY A 218 -9.89 1.23 1.30
N VAL A 219 -10.23 2.50 1.11
CA VAL A 219 -9.30 3.63 1.14
C VAL A 219 -9.94 4.85 1.77
N ASN A 220 -9.11 5.79 2.21
CA ASN A 220 -9.50 7.07 2.73
C ASN A 220 -9.65 8.14 1.65
N GLY A 221 -10.31 9.24 1.97
CA GLY A 221 -10.67 10.27 0.98
C GLY A 221 -9.49 11.02 0.38
N LYS A 222 -8.41 11.21 1.12
CA LYS A 222 -7.21 11.99 0.74
C LYS A 222 -5.92 11.26 1.14
N GLU A 223 -5.78 10.01 0.71
CA GLU A 223 -4.63 9.15 1.01
C GLU A 223 -3.27 9.81 0.79
N GLY A 224 -3.13 10.56 -0.29
CA GLY A 224 -1.86 11.19 -0.67
C GLY A 224 -1.44 12.36 0.22
N ALA A 225 -2.28 12.84 1.14
CA ALA A 225 -1.92 13.94 2.04
C ALA A 225 -0.74 13.58 2.96
N MET A 226 -0.65 12.33 3.40
CA MET A 226 0.48 11.80 4.18
C MET A 226 1.84 12.05 3.47
N LEU A 227 1.88 11.94 2.14
CA LEU A 227 3.13 12.07 1.40
C LEU A 227 3.67 13.49 1.33
N LEU A 228 2.85 14.51 1.60
CA LEU A 228 3.33 15.89 1.73
C LEU A 228 4.34 16.05 2.87
N LEU A 229 4.28 15.20 3.90
CA LEU A 229 5.24 15.18 5.01
C LEU A 229 6.67 14.87 4.55
N THR A 230 6.84 14.21 3.42
CA THR A 230 8.17 13.88 2.88
C THR A 230 8.80 15.03 2.10
N LEU A 231 8.06 16.11 1.84
CA LEU A 231 8.46 17.16 0.89
C LEU A 231 8.81 18.49 1.55
N GLY A 232 8.49 18.68 2.81
CA GLY A 232 8.64 20.01 3.35
C GLY A 232 8.61 20.15 4.87
N PRO A 233 8.45 21.38 5.34
CA PRO A 233 8.50 21.75 6.73
C PRO A 233 7.36 21.11 7.54
N ASP A 234 7.49 21.15 8.88
CA ASP A 234 6.48 20.66 9.81
C ASP A 234 5.10 21.34 9.63
N ASN A 235 5.06 22.51 9.03
CA ASN A 235 3.81 23.21 8.69
C ASN A 235 3.44 23.01 7.21
N LEU A 236 2.56 22.06 6.95
CA LEU A 236 2.09 21.72 5.60
C LEU A 236 1.26 22.83 4.93
N ASP A 237 0.70 23.78 5.70
CA ASP A 237 0.01 24.95 5.14
C ASP A 237 0.97 25.91 4.44
N GLU A 238 2.23 25.95 4.88
CA GLU A 238 3.29 26.79 4.32
C GLU A 238 4.12 26.08 3.23
N LEU A 239 3.85 24.81 2.97
CA LEU A 239 4.53 24.07 1.91
C LEU A 239 4.20 24.67 0.55
N GLU A 240 5.17 25.31 -0.09
CA GLU A 240 5.04 25.83 -1.44
C GLU A 240 5.67 24.86 -2.43
N ILE A 241 4.88 24.43 -3.41
CA ILE A 241 5.33 23.62 -4.54
C ILE A 241 4.96 24.38 -5.81
N THR A 242 5.98 24.71 -6.61
CA THR A 242 5.75 25.41 -7.86
C THR A 242 5.32 24.42 -8.97
N ARG A 243 4.67 24.92 -10.01
CA ARG A 243 4.34 24.13 -11.21
C ARG A 243 5.59 23.53 -11.85
N GLU A 244 6.69 24.26 -11.84
CA GLU A 244 7.98 23.75 -12.33
C GLU A 244 8.46 22.55 -11.52
N GLN A 245 8.44 22.62 -10.19
CA GLN A 245 8.79 21.48 -9.32
C GLN A 245 7.85 20.30 -9.51
N MET A 246 6.54 20.54 -9.64
CA MET A 246 5.57 19.48 -9.96
C MET A 246 5.96 18.75 -11.25
N ASN A 247 6.25 19.48 -12.32
CA ASN A 247 6.52 18.93 -13.65
C ASN A 247 7.92 18.33 -13.80
N THR A 248 8.93 18.84 -13.06
CA THR A 248 10.34 18.42 -13.21
C THR A 248 10.84 17.49 -12.13
N GLN A 249 10.13 17.38 -11.01
CA GLN A 249 10.53 16.56 -9.87
C GLN A 249 9.44 15.55 -9.47
N GLN A 250 8.22 16.00 -9.17
CA GLN A 250 7.18 15.14 -8.61
C GLN A 250 6.62 14.14 -9.64
N ILE A 251 6.25 14.62 -10.82
CA ILE A 251 5.77 13.76 -11.92
C ILE A 251 6.85 12.76 -12.37
N PRO A 252 8.12 13.15 -12.61
CA PRO A 252 9.19 12.19 -12.89
C PRO A 252 9.41 11.18 -11.75
N GLY A 253 9.31 11.60 -10.49
CA GLY A 253 9.37 10.70 -9.34
C GLY A 253 8.22 9.66 -9.32
N ALA A 254 7.01 10.10 -9.60
CA ALA A 254 5.84 9.24 -9.75
C ALA A 254 6.00 8.23 -10.89
N LEU A 255 6.52 8.67 -12.03
CA LEU A 255 6.82 7.80 -13.18
C LEU A 255 7.91 6.77 -12.85
N ALA A 256 8.94 7.17 -12.12
CA ALA A 256 9.98 6.24 -11.66
C ALA A 256 9.42 5.20 -10.70
N LEU A 257 8.45 5.56 -9.86
CA LEU A 257 7.76 4.64 -8.98
C LEU A 257 6.97 3.58 -9.76
N VAL A 258 6.25 3.99 -10.81
CA VAL A 258 5.37 3.12 -11.60
C VAL A 258 6.15 2.26 -12.60
N TYR A 259 7.12 2.85 -13.28
CA TYR A 259 7.82 2.21 -14.40
C TYR A 259 9.23 1.72 -14.05
N GLY A 260 9.72 1.97 -12.83
CA GLY A 260 11.04 1.55 -12.37
C GLY A 260 12.16 2.20 -13.21
N GLN A 261 13.06 1.37 -13.74
CA GLN A 261 14.20 1.80 -14.54
C GLN A 261 13.91 1.94 -16.05
N ARG A 262 12.67 1.66 -16.48
CA ARG A 262 12.31 1.77 -17.88
C ARG A 262 12.35 3.23 -18.35
N THR A 263 12.80 3.45 -19.58
CA THR A 263 12.78 4.79 -20.19
C THR A 263 11.33 5.18 -20.46
N VAL A 264 10.84 6.21 -19.79
CA VAL A 264 9.48 6.71 -19.96
C VAL A 264 9.43 7.68 -21.14
N PRO A 265 8.60 7.43 -22.16
CA PRO A 265 8.42 8.35 -23.30
C PRO A 265 7.89 9.72 -22.84
N GLU A 266 8.35 10.79 -23.46
CA GLU A 266 7.95 12.17 -23.10
C GLU A 266 6.42 12.37 -23.19
N VAL A 267 5.75 11.73 -24.14
CA VAL A 267 4.27 11.80 -24.27
C VAL A 267 3.57 11.29 -23.01
N VAL A 268 4.08 10.25 -22.36
CA VAL A 268 3.52 9.70 -21.09
C VAL A 268 3.64 10.73 -19.98
N LYS A 269 4.80 11.41 -19.88
CA LYS A 269 4.99 12.50 -18.94
C LYS A 269 4.03 13.67 -19.21
N GLN A 270 3.84 14.06 -20.47
CA GLN A 270 2.91 15.13 -20.83
C GLN A 270 1.45 14.77 -20.51
N LEU A 271 1.05 13.51 -20.64
CA LEU A 271 -0.28 13.05 -20.23
C LEU A 271 -0.49 13.17 -18.71
N LEU A 272 0.54 12.84 -17.90
CA LEU A 272 0.45 13.05 -16.45
C LEU A 272 0.36 14.53 -16.10
N ILE A 273 1.17 15.38 -16.73
CA ILE A 273 1.08 16.83 -16.54
C ILE A 273 -0.32 17.33 -16.86
N ALA A 274 -0.92 16.86 -17.95
CA ALA A 274 -2.26 17.24 -18.36
C ALA A 274 -3.34 16.77 -17.36
N GLU A 275 -3.24 15.52 -16.87
CA GLU A 275 -4.19 14.93 -15.92
C GLU A 275 -4.12 15.56 -14.54
N TYR A 276 -2.90 15.86 -14.04
CA TYR A 276 -2.68 16.41 -12.69
C TYR A 276 -2.38 17.91 -12.73
N THR A 277 -3.08 18.65 -13.59
CA THR A 277 -3.10 20.11 -13.63
C THR A 277 -4.55 20.61 -13.60
N ASP A 278 -4.88 21.37 -12.58
CA ASP A 278 -6.09 22.19 -12.61
C ASP A 278 -5.84 23.37 -13.56
N TRP A 279 -6.48 23.31 -14.73
CA TRP A 279 -6.31 24.32 -15.79
C TRP A 279 -7.04 25.65 -15.50
N GLU A 280 -7.89 25.70 -14.48
CA GLU A 280 -8.51 26.96 -14.03
C GLU A 280 -7.54 27.77 -13.18
N ASN A 281 -6.69 27.07 -12.35
CA ASN A 281 -5.73 27.70 -11.46
C ASN A 281 -4.37 26.97 -11.47
N PRO A 282 -3.69 26.90 -12.62
CA PRO A 282 -2.56 25.99 -12.81
C PRO A 282 -1.33 26.31 -11.96
N ASP A 283 -1.15 27.55 -11.54
CA ASP A 283 0.00 28.05 -10.78
C ASP A 283 -0.33 28.39 -9.31
N ASP A 284 -1.56 28.14 -8.86
CA ASP A 284 -1.93 28.36 -7.46
C ASP A 284 -1.30 27.27 -6.57
N PRO A 285 -0.48 27.66 -5.55
CA PRO A 285 0.25 26.69 -4.73
C PRO A 285 -0.65 25.69 -3.98
N LYS A 286 -1.85 26.12 -3.56
CA LYS A 286 -2.80 25.21 -2.90
C LYS A 286 -3.32 24.19 -3.88
N THR A 287 -3.72 24.59 -5.07
CA THR A 287 -4.21 23.72 -6.14
C THR A 287 -3.13 22.72 -6.56
N ILE A 288 -1.87 23.16 -6.70
CA ILE A 288 -0.75 22.26 -7.03
C ILE A 288 -0.57 21.19 -5.92
N ARG A 289 -0.70 21.55 -4.65
CA ARG A 289 -0.66 20.58 -3.54
C ARG A 289 -1.83 19.59 -3.59
N GLU A 290 -3.04 20.04 -3.90
CA GLU A 290 -4.20 19.17 -4.06
C GLU A 290 -4.01 18.17 -5.20
N GLU A 291 -3.48 18.61 -6.34
CA GLU A 291 -3.17 17.74 -7.48
C GLU A 291 -2.03 16.77 -7.15
N LEU A 292 -1.03 17.20 -6.38
CA LEU A 292 0.03 16.31 -5.91
C LEU A 292 -0.48 15.25 -4.95
N MET A 293 -1.37 15.62 -4.00
CA MET A 293 -2.02 14.64 -3.13
C MET A 293 -2.85 13.65 -3.95
N ARG A 294 -3.59 14.12 -4.97
CA ARG A 294 -4.35 13.26 -5.88
C ARG A 294 -3.44 12.29 -6.61
N LEU A 295 -2.35 12.78 -7.22
CA LEU A 295 -1.36 11.96 -7.93
C LEU A 295 -0.80 10.83 -7.04
N PHE A 296 -0.34 11.16 -5.84
CA PHE A 296 0.22 10.17 -4.92
C PHE A 296 -0.85 9.23 -4.34
N GLY A 297 -2.03 9.74 -4.04
CA GLY A 297 -3.16 8.94 -3.59
C GLY A 297 -3.59 7.91 -4.62
N ASP A 298 -3.68 8.33 -5.88
CA ASP A 298 -4.08 7.44 -6.99
C ASP A 298 -3.06 6.34 -7.24
N ILE A 299 -1.78 6.67 -7.28
CA ILE A 299 -0.72 5.69 -7.55
C ILE A 299 -0.56 4.67 -6.41
N ASN A 300 -0.57 5.16 -5.17
CA ASN A 300 -0.17 4.30 -4.05
C ASN A 300 -1.36 3.59 -3.38
N PHE A 301 -2.59 4.11 -3.48
CA PHE A 301 -3.71 3.59 -2.71
C PHE A 301 -4.97 3.36 -3.55
N ASN A 302 -5.50 4.41 -4.20
CA ASN A 302 -6.80 4.38 -4.85
C ASN A 302 -6.86 3.37 -6.00
N VAL A 303 -6.01 3.52 -7.01
CA VAL A 303 -5.98 2.63 -8.18
C VAL A 303 -5.62 1.20 -7.79
N PRO A 304 -4.57 0.95 -6.97
CA PRO A 304 -4.27 -0.40 -6.49
C PRO A 304 -5.42 -1.08 -5.74
N ALA A 305 -6.14 -0.37 -4.89
CA ALA A 305 -7.27 -0.92 -4.14
C ALA A 305 -8.45 -1.31 -5.05
N ILE A 306 -8.77 -0.46 -6.04
CA ILE A 306 -9.83 -0.76 -7.01
C ILE A 306 -9.46 -1.97 -7.86
N GLU A 307 -8.22 -2.04 -8.36
CA GLU A 307 -7.75 -3.19 -9.14
C GLU A 307 -7.79 -4.48 -8.32
N MET A 308 -7.34 -4.44 -7.07
CA MET A 308 -7.42 -5.60 -6.18
C MET A 308 -8.87 -6.08 -5.99
N SER A 309 -9.81 -5.15 -5.77
CA SER A 309 -11.23 -5.48 -5.65
C SER A 309 -11.81 -6.09 -6.94
N ARG A 310 -11.45 -5.55 -8.10
CA ARG A 310 -11.85 -6.09 -9.43
C ARG A 310 -11.35 -7.51 -9.63
N ILE A 311 -10.08 -7.76 -9.33
CA ILE A 311 -9.46 -9.07 -9.50
C ILE A 311 -10.04 -10.09 -8.53
N HIS A 312 -10.24 -9.70 -7.27
CA HIS A 312 -10.83 -10.57 -6.27
C HIS A 312 -12.27 -10.97 -6.64
N SER A 313 -13.10 -10.00 -7.02
CA SER A 313 -14.51 -10.27 -7.34
C SER A 313 -14.74 -10.90 -8.73
N ASN A 314 -13.73 -10.91 -9.60
CA ASN A 314 -13.84 -11.52 -10.92
C ASN A 314 -13.66 -13.05 -10.80
N ALA A 315 -14.73 -13.80 -11.14
CA ALA A 315 -14.77 -15.26 -11.02
C ALA A 315 -14.53 -15.79 -9.58
N SER A 316 -14.90 -15.01 -8.56
CA SER A 316 -14.89 -15.44 -7.16
C SER A 316 -16.27 -15.92 -6.72
N ASP A 317 -16.31 -17.03 -5.96
CA ASP A 317 -17.53 -17.54 -5.35
C ASP A 317 -17.78 -16.92 -3.95
N VAL A 318 -16.86 -16.09 -3.46
CA VAL A 318 -16.96 -15.46 -2.13
C VAL A 318 -17.20 -13.96 -2.22
N ASP A 319 -17.76 -13.42 -1.13
CA ASP A 319 -18.15 -12.02 -1.08
C ASP A 319 -16.94 -11.09 -0.97
N SER A 320 -17.01 -9.99 -1.70
CA SER A 320 -16.10 -8.84 -1.64
C SER A 320 -16.88 -7.59 -1.26
N TYR A 321 -16.27 -6.70 -0.47
CA TYR A 321 -16.84 -5.43 -0.03
C TYR A 321 -15.81 -4.33 -0.21
N LEU A 322 -16.26 -3.16 -0.69
CA LEU A 322 -15.41 -1.98 -0.90
C LEU A 322 -15.96 -0.80 -0.09
N TYR A 323 -15.06 -0.04 0.56
CA TYR A 323 -15.42 1.21 1.24
C TYR A 323 -14.55 2.39 0.79
N ASN A 324 -15.11 3.59 0.97
CA ASN A 324 -14.37 4.85 0.97
C ASN A 324 -14.69 5.60 2.26
N PHE A 325 -13.68 5.79 3.11
CA PHE A 325 -13.79 6.50 4.37
C PHE A 325 -13.44 7.97 4.15
N VAL A 326 -14.39 8.89 4.38
CA VAL A 326 -14.22 10.29 3.98
C VAL A 326 -14.47 11.36 5.06
N PRO A 327 -14.86 11.04 6.32
CA PRO A 327 -15.13 12.07 7.30
C PRO A 327 -13.86 12.85 7.64
N VAL A 328 -14.00 14.16 7.83
CA VAL A 328 -12.92 14.99 8.40
C VAL A 328 -12.96 14.83 9.91
N LEU A 329 -11.99 14.11 10.45
CA LEU A 329 -11.86 13.90 11.88
C LEU A 329 -11.28 15.15 12.57
N ASP A 330 -11.56 15.31 13.86
CA ASP A 330 -11.00 16.39 14.67
C ASP A 330 -9.47 16.29 14.81
N LYS A 331 -8.95 15.05 14.77
CA LYS A 331 -7.52 14.75 14.69
C LYS A 331 -7.24 13.73 13.63
N HIS A 332 -6.29 14.05 12.76
CA HIS A 332 -5.74 13.12 11.78
C HIS A 332 -4.60 12.29 12.38
N ILE A 333 -4.49 11.03 11.96
CA ILE A 333 -3.37 10.14 12.34
C ILE A 333 -2.03 10.71 11.85
N PHE A 334 -1.99 11.22 10.63
CA PHE A 334 -0.83 11.95 10.12
C PHE A 334 -1.14 13.43 10.00
N PRO A 335 -0.17 14.32 10.27
CA PRO A 335 -0.35 15.75 10.05
C PRO A 335 -0.89 16.04 8.64
N ALA A 336 -1.87 16.92 8.57
CA ALA A 336 -2.52 17.32 7.33
C ALA A 336 -2.65 18.84 7.28
N PRO A 337 -2.72 19.45 6.08
CA PRO A 337 -3.01 20.87 5.95
C PRO A 337 -4.38 21.23 6.58
N ASN A 338 -4.50 22.39 7.19
CA ASN A 338 -5.74 22.85 7.83
C ASN A 338 -6.94 22.96 6.86
N TRP A 339 -6.68 23.01 5.56
CA TRP A 339 -7.70 23.08 4.51
C TRP A 339 -8.12 21.72 3.97
N ILE A 340 -7.58 20.61 4.49
CA ILE A 340 -8.01 19.27 4.09
C ILE A 340 -9.49 19.08 4.39
N ASN A 341 -10.20 18.48 3.46
CA ASN A 341 -11.67 18.36 3.51
C ASN A 341 -12.19 16.92 3.48
N MET A 342 -11.30 15.96 3.67
CA MET A 342 -11.60 14.53 3.81
C MET A 342 -10.55 13.88 4.71
N SER A 343 -10.84 12.64 5.13
CA SER A 343 -9.91 11.82 5.91
C SER A 343 -8.59 11.60 5.17
N ASN A 344 -7.50 11.62 5.93
CA ASN A 344 -6.15 11.33 5.50
C ASN A 344 -5.83 9.83 5.68
N HIS A 345 -4.66 9.39 5.23
CA HIS A 345 -4.16 8.03 5.41
C HIS A 345 -4.18 7.60 6.88
N GLY A 346 -4.71 6.42 7.16
CA GLY A 346 -4.77 5.83 8.51
C GLY A 346 -5.84 6.40 9.44
N ASP A 347 -6.59 7.43 9.03
CA ASP A 347 -7.60 8.08 9.89
C ASP A 347 -8.70 7.13 10.38
N GLU A 348 -9.03 6.09 9.60
CA GLU A 348 -10.02 5.08 9.98
C GLU A 348 -9.60 4.25 11.19
N LEU A 349 -8.30 4.13 11.48
CA LEU A 349 -7.79 3.32 12.60
C LEU A 349 -8.31 3.81 13.96
N GLY A 350 -8.42 5.14 14.16
CA GLY A 350 -9.03 5.69 15.35
C GLY A 350 -10.43 5.11 15.61
N PRO A 351 -11.38 5.30 14.70
CA PRO A 351 -12.71 4.71 14.79
C PRO A 351 -12.72 3.17 14.87
N VAL A 352 -11.89 2.45 14.11
CA VAL A 352 -11.85 0.97 14.12
C VAL A 352 -11.42 0.41 15.48
N PHE A 353 -10.46 1.03 16.14
CA PHE A 353 -9.99 0.61 17.47
C PHE A 353 -10.74 1.27 18.64
N GLY A 354 -11.83 2.00 18.36
CA GLY A 354 -12.59 2.70 19.42
C GLY A 354 -11.81 3.83 20.07
N TYR A 355 -10.89 4.47 19.32
CA TYR A 355 -9.93 5.47 19.77
C TYR A 355 -9.01 4.99 20.91
N ASN A 356 -8.86 3.69 21.08
CA ASN A 356 -7.94 3.08 22.03
C ASN A 356 -6.57 2.78 21.35
N ILE A 357 -6.00 3.85 20.79
CA ILE A 357 -4.68 3.85 20.12
C ILE A 357 -3.75 4.73 20.96
N ASP A 358 -2.48 4.34 21.06
CA ASP A 358 -1.46 5.15 21.70
C ASP A 358 -1.07 6.34 20.80
N PHE A 359 -1.92 7.39 20.84
CA PHE A 359 -1.70 8.62 20.08
C PHE A 359 -0.45 9.38 20.53
N GLU A 360 0.02 9.20 21.76
CA GLU A 360 1.27 9.78 22.22
C GLU A 360 2.47 9.13 21.52
N ALA A 361 2.47 7.80 21.43
CA ALA A 361 3.52 7.07 20.72
C ALA A 361 3.50 7.33 19.21
N LEU A 362 2.32 7.56 18.64
CA LEU A 362 2.14 7.73 17.18
C LEU A 362 2.33 9.18 16.74
N LEU A 363 1.81 10.14 17.49
CA LEU A 363 1.65 11.54 17.08
C LEU A 363 2.18 12.57 18.08
N ASN A 364 2.71 12.12 19.21
CA ASN A 364 3.05 12.99 20.33
C ASN A 364 1.84 13.84 20.83
N ILE A 365 0.64 13.27 20.76
CA ILE A 365 -0.61 13.89 21.27
C ILE A 365 -1.03 13.13 22.52
N SER A 366 -1.00 13.79 23.66
CA SER A 366 -1.56 13.28 24.91
C SER A 366 -3.04 13.66 25.05
N ASP A 367 -3.83 12.76 25.66
CA ASP A 367 -5.20 13.01 26.12
C ASP A 367 -6.21 13.44 25.02
N TYR A 368 -6.19 12.77 23.84
CA TYR A 368 -7.23 12.99 22.84
C TYR A 368 -8.58 12.43 23.31
N THR A 369 -9.61 13.26 23.26
CA THR A 369 -11.01 12.87 23.53
C THR A 369 -11.84 13.15 22.27
N PRO A 370 -12.29 12.13 21.54
CA PRO A 370 -13.06 12.31 20.33
C PRO A 370 -14.44 12.93 20.65
N PRO A 371 -14.96 13.78 19.76
CA PRO A 371 -16.32 14.34 19.90
C PRO A 371 -17.40 13.25 19.75
N GLU A 372 -18.60 13.51 20.23
CA GLU A 372 -19.71 12.53 20.27
C GLU A 372 -20.03 11.90 18.90
N TRP A 373 -19.94 12.69 17.82
CA TRP A 373 -20.22 12.16 16.50
C TRP A 373 -19.16 11.19 16.00
N GLU A 374 -17.90 11.36 16.40
CA GLU A 374 -16.82 10.41 16.09
C GLU A 374 -16.96 9.13 16.91
N LEU A 375 -17.42 9.22 18.15
CA LEU A 375 -17.73 8.03 18.95
C LEU A 375 -18.85 7.20 18.31
N LYS A 376 -19.89 7.84 17.78
CA LYS A 376 -20.97 7.15 17.02
C LYS A 376 -20.46 6.53 15.72
N LEU A 377 -19.57 7.24 15.02
CA LEU A 377 -18.89 6.70 13.84
C LEU A 377 -18.06 5.48 14.22
N SER A 378 -17.32 5.55 15.31
CA SER A 378 -16.50 4.45 15.82
C SER A 378 -17.34 3.22 16.19
N GLU A 379 -18.45 3.39 16.89
CA GLU A 379 -19.38 2.27 17.19
C GLU A 379 -19.84 1.58 15.92
N ARG A 380 -20.14 2.33 14.87
CA ARG A 380 -20.56 1.80 13.57
C ARG A 380 -19.41 1.10 12.84
N MET A 381 -18.21 1.69 12.83
CA MET A 381 -17.02 1.10 12.23
C MET A 381 -16.67 -0.23 12.92
N MET A 382 -16.60 -0.24 14.24
CA MET A 382 -16.36 -1.49 15.00
C MET A 382 -17.41 -2.55 14.70
N ALA A 383 -18.68 -2.17 14.54
CA ALA A 383 -19.74 -3.12 14.17
C ALA A 383 -19.52 -3.69 12.77
N TYR A 384 -19.17 -2.90 11.77
CA TYR A 384 -18.87 -3.38 10.41
C TYR A 384 -17.70 -4.36 10.40
N TRP A 385 -16.57 -4.00 11.02
CA TRP A 385 -15.35 -4.82 11.06
C TRP A 385 -15.59 -6.15 11.79
N THR A 386 -16.21 -6.09 12.96
CA THR A 386 -16.47 -7.32 13.74
C THR A 386 -17.59 -8.18 13.16
N ASN A 387 -18.60 -7.60 12.51
CA ASN A 387 -19.61 -8.34 11.76
C ASN A 387 -18.97 -9.12 10.61
N PHE A 388 -18.14 -8.44 9.82
CA PHE A 388 -17.41 -9.10 8.73
C PHE A 388 -16.51 -10.21 9.27
N ALA A 389 -15.77 -9.97 10.35
CA ALA A 389 -14.93 -10.98 10.98
C ALA A 389 -15.73 -12.23 11.42
N LYS A 390 -16.92 -12.06 11.97
CA LYS A 390 -17.78 -13.15 12.45
C LYS A 390 -18.48 -13.90 11.33
N THR A 391 -19.00 -13.20 10.33
CA THR A 391 -19.94 -13.74 9.34
C THR A 391 -19.43 -13.67 7.91
N GLY A 392 -18.46 -12.77 7.64
CA GLY A 392 -18.05 -12.38 6.29
C GLY A 392 -19.06 -11.45 5.61
N ASP A 393 -19.96 -10.82 6.38
CA ASP A 393 -20.94 -9.83 5.90
C ASP A 393 -20.97 -8.66 6.90
N PRO A 394 -20.54 -7.45 6.53
CA PRO A 394 -20.49 -6.30 7.44
C PRO A 394 -21.85 -5.86 7.95
N ASN A 395 -22.93 -6.25 7.26
CA ASN A 395 -24.29 -5.91 7.63
C ASN A 395 -24.87 -6.84 8.72
N LYS A 396 -24.20 -7.93 9.09
CA LYS A 396 -24.77 -8.97 9.96
C LYS A 396 -23.85 -9.36 11.12
N PRO A 397 -24.39 -9.50 12.34
CA PRO A 397 -25.82 -9.34 12.69
C PRO A 397 -26.25 -7.87 12.62
N VAL A 398 -27.51 -7.65 12.36
CA VAL A 398 -28.11 -6.30 12.46
C VAL A 398 -28.12 -5.87 13.91
N SER A 399 -27.68 -4.66 14.19
CA SER A 399 -27.71 -4.02 15.50
C SER A 399 -27.97 -2.52 15.35
N ASP A 400 -28.29 -1.83 16.42
CA ASP A 400 -28.48 -0.37 16.41
C ASP A 400 -27.22 0.42 16.02
N ALA A 401 -26.05 -0.20 16.17
CA ALA A 401 -24.77 0.39 15.76
C ALA A 401 -24.54 0.33 14.24
N VAL A 402 -25.16 -0.62 13.53
CA VAL A 402 -25.05 -0.73 12.06
C VAL A 402 -25.96 0.29 11.41
N SER A 403 -25.46 1.00 10.40
CA SER A 403 -26.27 1.94 9.62
C SER A 403 -27.48 1.26 8.97
N SER A 404 -28.56 2.02 8.78
CA SER A 404 -29.71 1.59 7.98
C SER A 404 -29.38 1.43 6.49
N VAL A 405 -28.26 1.99 6.06
CA VAL A 405 -27.73 1.82 4.71
C VAL A 405 -27.08 0.46 4.61
N VAL A 406 -27.56 -0.38 3.72
CA VAL A 406 -26.97 -1.72 3.47
C VAL A 406 -25.70 -1.55 2.67
N TRP A 407 -24.59 -2.01 3.21
CA TRP A 407 -23.31 -2.08 2.49
C TRP A 407 -23.39 -3.11 1.37
N PRO A 408 -23.37 -2.70 0.08
CA PRO A 408 -23.50 -3.63 -1.02
C PRO A 408 -22.24 -4.49 -1.19
N LYS A 409 -22.42 -5.71 -1.71
CA LYS A 409 -21.29 -6.49 -2.22
C LYS A 409 -20.69 -5.78 -3.42
N TYR A 410 -19.38 -5.84 -3.52
CA TYR A 410 -18.66 -5.37 -4.70
C TYR A 410 -18.70 -6.43 -5.81
N ASP A 411 -19.00 -6.02 -7.02
CA ASP A 411 -18.87 -6.82 -8.24
C ASP A 411 -18.33 -5.95 -9.39
N VAL A 412 -17.72 -6.58 -10.38
CA VAL A 412 -17.07 -5.88 -11.51
C VAL A 412 -18.05 -5.08 -12.40
N THR A 413 -19.36 -5.36 -12.32
CA THR A 413 -20.37 -4.71 -13.14
C THR A 413 -20.91 -3.45 -12.47
N SER A 414 -21.39 -3.57 -11.22
CA SER A 414 -21.95 -2.45 -10.47
C SER A 414 -20.88 -1.58 -9.81
N GLN A 415 -19.74 -2.18 -9.46
CA GLN A 415 -18.64 -1.55 -8.72
C GLN A 415 -19.15 -0.73 -7.53
N SER A 416 -20.11 -1.31 -6.81
CA SER A 416 -20.79 -0.65 -5.70
C SER A 416 -19.90 -0.63 -4.46
N TYR A 417 -19.93 0.47 -3.71
CA TYR A 417 -19.19 0.63 -2.46
C TYR A 417 -20.01 1.38 -1.42
N ILE A 418 -19.62 1.27 -0.17
CA ILE A 418 -20.12 2.16 0.88
C ILE A 418 -19.19 3.37 1.02
N LYS A 419 -19.79 4.56 1.02
CA LYS A 419 -19.13 5.77 1.47
C LYS A 419 -19.41 5.91 2.97
N ILE A 420 -18.38 5.74 3.79
CA ILE A 420 -18.46 5.89 5.25
C ILE A 420 -18.18 7.36 5.58
N ASP A 421 -19.17 8.01 6.20
CA ASP A 421 -19.11 9.40 6.58
C ASP A 421 -19.90 9.56 7.90
N ARG A 422 -20.20 10.78 8.33
CA ARG A 422 -21.16 11.03 9.44
C ARG A 422 -22.48 10.31 9.19
N GLU A 423 -22.94 10.32 7.96
CA GLU A 423 -24.05 9.49 7.44
C GLU A 423 -23.55 8.68 6.25
N ASP A 424 -23.73 7.37 6.32
CA ASP A 424 -23.29 6.49 5.26
C ASP A 424 -24.14 6.61 4.01
N SER A 425 -23.54 6.34 2.87
CA SER A 425 -24.25 6.29 1.58
C SER A 425 -23.63 5.22 0.67
N VAL A 426 -24.37 4.81 -0.35
CA VAL A 426 -23.88 3.88 -1.38
C VAL A 426 -23.46 4.67 -2.61
N GLY A 427 -22.26 4.36 -3.12
CA GLY A 427 -21.75 4.86 -4.38
C GLY A 427 -21.43 3.75 -5.36
N GLN A 428 -21.11 4.14 -6.57
CA GLN A 428 -20.67 3.23 -7.64
C GLN A 428 -19.48 3.85 -8.37
N TYR A 429 -18.61 2.99 -8.92
CA TYR A 429 -17.47 3.40 -9.74
C TYR A 429 -16.47 4.33 -9.03
N LEU A 430 -16.13 3.98 -7.78
CA LEU A 430 -15.10 4.69 -7.01
C LEU A 430 -13.80 4.76 -7.82
N PHE A 431 -13.22 5.95 -7.96
CA PHE A 431 -11.97 6.21 -8.70
C PHE A 431 -11.88 5.55 -10.08
N ALA A 432 -13.04 5.40 -10.76
CA ALA A 432 -13.08 4.70 -12.05
C ALA A 432 -12.33 5.44 -13.15
N ARG A 433 -12.36 6.79 -13.16
CA ARG A 433 -11.62 7.63 -14.11
C ARG A 433 -10.12 7.49 -13.92
N GLU A 434 -9.65 7.60 -12.67
CA GLU A 434 -8.26 7.48 -12.29
C GLU A 434 -7.74 6.06 -12.61
N THR A 435 -8.55 5.05 -12.31
CA THR A 435 -8.23 3.65 -12.63
C THR A 435 -8.13 3.44 -14.14
N ASP A 436 -9.08 3.96 -14.93
CA ASP A 436 -9.02 3.86 -16.39
C ASP A 436 -7.82 4.61 -16.98
N PHE A 437 -7.54 5.81 -16.47
CA PHE A 437 -6.37 6.58 -16.88
C PHE A 437 -5.08 5.80 -16.70
N TRP A 438 -4.82 5.29 -15.47
CA TRP A 438 -3.58 4.61 -15.13
C TRP A 438 -3.44 3.22 -15.76
N LYS A 439 -4.54 2.45 -15.81
CA LYS A 439 -4.48 1.03 -16.20
C LYS A 439 -4.74 0.80 -17.69
N ASN A 440 -5.54 1.62 -18.32
CA ASN A 440 -5.89 1.47 -19.72
C ASN A 440 -5.22 2.53 -20.59
N SER A 441 -5.53 3.81 -20.38
CA SER A 441 -5.12 4.88 -21.28
C SER A 441 -3.60 5.08 -21.27
N LEU A 442 -2.99 5.27 -20.11
CA LEU A 442 -1.55 5.54 -19.97
C LEU A 442 -0.71 4.31 -20.34
N SER A 443 -1.12 3.12 -19.89
CA SER A 443 -0.43 1.86 -20.22
C SER A 443 -0.45 1.60 -21.72
N ALA A 444 -1.58 1.79 -22.40
CA ALA A 444 -1.67 1.59 -23.85
C ALA A 444 -0.73 2.53 -24.62
N VAL A 445 -0.62 3.80 -24.20
CA VAL A 445 0.31 4.76 -24.82
C VAL A 445 1.76 4.33 -24.54
N PHE A 446 2.09 3.92 -23.31
CA PHE A 446 3.42 3.47 -22.97
C PHE A 446 3.84 2.24 -23.80
N ASP A 447 3.00 1.21 -23.88
CA ASP A 447 3.28 -0.02 -24.64
C ASP A 447 3.43 0.26 -26.14
N ALA A 448 2.59 1.13 -26.71
CA ALA A 448 2.70 1.53 -28.11
C ALA A 448 4.02 2.24 -28.41
N MET A 449 4.48 3.11 -27.51
CA MET A 449 5.74 3.83 -27.68
C MET A 449 6.97 2.93 -27.48
N GLU A 450 6.97 2.00 -26.53
CA GLU A 450 8.01 0.97 -26.41
C GLU A 450 8.12 0.14 -27.70
N HIS A 451 7.00 -0.25 -28.28
CA HIS A 451 6.97 -1.00 -29.52
C HIS A 451 7.59 -0.21 -30.69
N VAL A 452 7.24 1.07 -30.83
CA VAL A 452 7.82 1.97 -31.85
C VAL A 452 9.33 2.11 -31.67
N GLN A 453 9.81 2.32 -30.45
CA GLN A 453 11.25 2.43 -30.15
C GLN A 453 12.00 1.14 -30.51
N THR A 454 11.43 -0.02 -30.19
CA THR A 454 12.00 -1.33 -30.51
C THR A 454 12.12 -1.53 -32.02
N ILE A 455 11.07 -1.18 -32.79
CA ILE A 455 11.09 -1.24 -34.26
C ILE A 455 12.15 -0.30 -34.81
N THR A 456 12.19 0.95 -34.37
CA THR A 456 13.13 1.96 -34.86
C THR A 456 14.59 1.53 -34.61
N SER A 457 14.89 0.95 -33.44
CA SER A 457 16.24 0.44 -33.15
C SER A 457 16.65 -0.76 -34.00
N GLN A 458 15.71 -1.63 -34.36
CA GLN A 458 15.95 -2.76 -35.25
C GLN A 458 16.19 -2.35 -36.70
N TYR A 459 15.52 -1.31 -37.18
CA TYR A 459 15.68 -0.82 -38.56
C TYR A 459 16.85 0.15 -38.68
N GLY A 460 17.11 1.04 -37.68
CA GLY A 460 18.25 1.96 -37.70
C GLY A 460 19.61 1.23 -37.68
N SER A 461 19.70 0.07 -37.01
CA SER A 461 20.92 -0.75 -37.03
C SER A 461 21.16 -1.46 -38.36
N LYS A 462 20.15 -1.64 -39.20
CA LYS A 462 20.30 -2.22 -40.53
C LYS A 462 20.80 -1.22 -41.56
N ASP A 463 20.41 0.02 -41.45
CA ASP A 463 20.90 1.09 -42.38
C ASP A 463 22.35 1.45 -42.12
N GLU A 464 22.84 1.45 -40.87
CA GLU A 464 24.27 1.63 -40.56
C GLU A 464 25.13 0.45 -41.06
N GLN A 465 24.66 -0.78 -40.97
CA GLN A 465 25.38 -1.97 -41.44
C GLN A 465 25.41 -2.07 -42.98
N THR A 466 24.44 -1.48 -43.70
CA THR A 466 24.44 -1.42 -45.17
C THR A 466 25.33 -0.32 -45.69
N CYS A 467 25.45 0.83 -45.02
CA CYS A 467 26.39 1.89 -45.37
C CYS A 467 27.86 1.47 -45.23
N GLU A 468 28.23 0.66 -44.23
CA GLU A 468 29.60 0.17 -44.05
C GLU A 468 30.03 -0.84 -45.12
N LYS A 469 29.08 -1.56 -45.78
CA LYS A 469 29.40 -2.58 -46.78
C LYS A 469 29.58 -2.05 -48.22
N ASP A 470 28.91 -0.95 -48.57
CA ASP A 470 28.89 -0.46 -49.97
C ASP A 470 29.66 0.83 -50.21
N GLY A 471 30.19 1.48 -49.20
CA GLY A 471 31.13 2.63 -49.34
C GLY A 471 30.58 3.87 -50.09
N THR A 472 29.28 3.97 -50.24
CA THR A 472 28.62 5.07 -50.97
C THR A 472 27.43 5.59 -50.15
N CYS A 473 27.73 6.44 -49.17
CA CYS A 473 26.73 7.36 -48.62
C CYS A 473 27.11 8.78 -49.08
N GLY A 474 26.35 9.34 -50.01
CA GLY A 474 26.39 10.72 -50.43
C GLY A 474 25.34 11.55 -49.73
#